data_e023e4d633bce6db6cf7b713a7a37abc
#
_entry.id   e023e4d633bce6db6cf7b713a7a37abc
#
_cell.length_a   1.000
_cell.length_b   1.000
_cell.length_c   1.000
_cell.angle_alpha   90.00
_cell.angle_beta   90.00
_cell.angle_gamma   90.00
#
_symmetry.space_group_name_H-M   'P 1'
#
loop_
_entity.id
_entity.type
_entity.pdbx_description
1 polymer ?
#
loop_
_entity_poly.entity_id
_entity_poly.type
_entity_poly.pdbx_seq_one_letter_code
_entity_poly.pdbx_strand_id
1 'polypeptide(L)'
;MQLDAIQQTLQSEHLDGWLFYDFRKSNPIAYQVLGLPFDAFYSRRWFYFIPAQGQPAALVSAVESHVLGALPGQCLVFRTWQEMQAHLQSLLRTSTRIAMEYSPMNAIPYMSRVDAGTLELVRSFGVDVVSSANLAQRFGAQLSEAQMESHREAGRRLIAAKDTLFASLSDDLRSGVSLDE
;
A
#
# COMPACT_ATOMS: atom_id res chain seq x y z
N MET A 1 1.72 -8.58 9.16
CA MET A 1 0.52 -8.62 8.28
C MET A 1 -0.63 -9.32 8.96
N GLN A 2 -1.86 -8.87 8.81
CA GLN A 2 -3.09 -9.39 9.44
C GLN A 2 -3.88 -10.26 8.43
N LEU A 3 -3.33 -11.39 8.02
CA LEU A 3 -3.86 -12.21 6.92
C LEU A 3 -5.34 -12.57 7.10
N ASP A 4 -5.71 -13.15 8.26
CA ASP A 4 -7.09 -13.60 8.50
C ASP A 4 -8.10 -12.44 8.44
N ALA A 5 -7.74 -11.27 8.99
CA ALA A 5 -8.58 -10.09 8.95
C ALA A 5 -8.73 -9.53 7.53
N ILE A 6 -7.66 -9.59 6.71
CA ILE A 6 -7.72 -9.22 5.30
C ILE A 6 -8.67 -10.14 4.56
N GLN A 7 -8.54 -11.46 4.72
CA GLN A 7 -9.39 -12.46 4.05
C GLN A 7 -10.86 -12.33 4.44
N GLN A 8 -11.15 -12.13 5.73
CA GLN A 8 -12.53 -11.87 6.20
C GLN A 8 -13.10 -10.59 5.58
N THR A 9 -12.29 -9.55 5.44
CA THR A 9 -12.73 -8.29 4.82
C THR A 9 -12.99 -8.48 3.33
N LEU A 10 -12.12 -9.19 2.61
CA LEU A 10 -12.33 -9.51 1.20
C LEU A 10 -13.66 -10.24 0.97
N GLN A 11 -13.97 -11.22 1.81
CA GLN A 11 -15.24 -11.95 1.74
C GLN A 11 -16.44 -11.02 1.98
N SER A 12 -16.36 -10.15 2.99
CA SER A 12 -17.44 -9.21 3.31
C SER A 12 -17.66 -8.15 2.23
N GLU A 13 -16.61 -7.79 1.49
CA GLU A 13 -16.67 -6.84 0.37
C GLU A 13 -16.93 -7.52 -0.99
N HIS A 14 -17.18 -8.83 -1.01
CA HIS A 14 -17.39 -9.63 -2.24
C HIS A 14 -16.23 -9.49 -3.24
N LEU A 15 -15.01 -9.57 -2.73
CA LEU A 15 -13.79 -9.59 -3.51
C LEU A 15 -13.16 -10.98 -3.46
N ASP A 16 -12.68 -11.47 -4.59
CA ASP A 16 -11.99 -12.76 -4.66
C ASP A 16 -10.56 -12.70 -4.16
N GLY A 17 -9.98 -11.49 -4.10
CA GLY A 17 -8.65 -11.30 -3.56
C GLY A 17 -8.13 -9.86 -3.65
N TRP A 18 -6.95 -9.67 -3.09
CA TRP A 18 -6.17 -8.44 -3.17
C TRP A 18 -4.82 -8.74 -3.82
N LEU A 19 -4.58 -8.16 -5.00
CA LEU A 19 -3.33 -8.29 -5.73
C LEU A 19 -2.47 -7.06 -5.53
N PHE A 20 -1.40 -7.21 -4.75
CA PHE A 20 -0.34 -6.21 -4.64
C PHE A 20 0.63 -6.35 -5.81
N TYR A 21 1.10 -5.22 -6.30
CA TYR A 21 2.15 -5.11 -7.30
C TYR A 21 3.14 -4.04 -6.88
N ASP A 22 4.41 -4.29 -7.12
CA ASP A 22 5.43 -3.27 -6.98
C ASP A 22 6.52 -3.40 -8.05
N PHE A 23 7.06 -2.27 -8.43
CA PHE A 23 8.27 -2.12 -9.19
C PHE A 23 9.11 -0.97 -8.63
N ARG A 24 10.30 -1.30 -8.11
CA ARG A 24 11.26 -0.31 -7.59
C ARG A 24 10.69 0.57 -6.47
N LYS A 25 9.91 -0.01 -5.56
CA LYS A 25 9.28 0.66 -4.41
C LYS A 25 8.25 1.74 -4.79
N SER A 26 7.59 1.57 -5.92
CA SER A 26 6.53 2.50 -6.37
C SER A 26 5.25 2.40 -5.54
N ASN A 27 5.05 1.31 -4.79
CA ASN A 27 3.83 1.03 -4.04
C ASN A 27 4.04 1.01 -2.51
N PRO A 28 4.19 2.16 -1.83
CA PRO A 28 4.39 2.21 -0.38
C PRO A 28 3.24 1.59 0.42
N ILE A 29 2.02 1.53 -0.14
CA ILE A 29 0.85 0.92 0.51
C ILE A 29 1.10 -0.59 0.69
N ALA A 30 1.61 -1.26 -0.35
CA ALA A 30 1.96 -2.67 -0.26
C ALA A 30 2.99 -2.94 0.84
N TYR A 31 4.04 -2.12 0.95
CA TYR A 31 5.05 -2.25 2.00
C TYR A 31 4.44 -2.13 3.39
N GLN A 32 3.58 -1.15 3.60
CA GLN A 32 2.95 -0.90 4.89
C GLN A 32 1.99 -2.04 5.28
N VAL A 33 1.10 -2.46 4.39
CA VAL A 33 0.11 -3.51 4.66
C VAL A 33 0.76 -4.88 4.87
N LEU A 34 1.77 -5.21 4.04
CA LEU A 34 2.48 -6.48 4.11
C LEU A 34 3.55 -6.51 5.22
N GLY A 35 3.91 -5.36 5.78
CA GLY A 35 4.98 -5.23 6.78
C GLY A 35 6.37 -5.47 6.20
N LEU A 36 6.58 -5.06 4.95
CA LEU A 36 7.89 -5.20 4.27
C LEU A 36 8.83 -4.05 4.68
N PRO A 37 10.13 -4.33 4.84
CA PRO A 37 11.13 -3.30 5.14
C PRO A 37 11.30 -2.36 3.93
N PHE A 38 11.06 -1.06 4.14
CA PHE A 38 11.14 -0.07 3.05
C PHE A 38 12.59 0.28 2.67
N ASP A 39 13.56 0.03 3.54
CA ASP A 39 15.00 0.22 3.34
C ASP A 39 15.65 -0.91 2.55
N ALA A 40 15.04 -2.10 2.48
CA ALA A 40 15.55 -3.20 1.68
C ALA A 40 15.59 -2.87 0.19
N PHE A 41 16.48 -3.51 -0.53
CA PHE A 41 16.65 -3.28 -1.97
C PHE A 41 15.68 -4.12 -2.79
N TYR A 42 14.80 -3.44 -3.54
CA TYR A 42 13.83 -4.05 -4.46
C TYR A 42 13.94 -3.35 -5.81
N SER A 43 14.39 -4.06 -6.83
CA SER A 43 14.60 -3.49 -8.16
C SER A 43 13.75 -4.14 -9.25
N ARG A 44 13.22 -5.33 -8.97
CA ARG A 44 12.44 -6.12 -9.92
C ARG A 44 10.95 -6.10 -9.59
N ARG A 45 10.12 -6.34 -10.59
CA ARG A 45 8.67 -6.50 -10.38
C ARG A 45 8.39 -7.70 -9.52
N TRP A 46 7.45 -7.54 -8.61
CA TRP A 46 6.87 -8.64 -7.86
C TRP A 46 5.37 -8.44 -7.70
N PHE A 47 4.68 -9.54 -7.47
CA PHE A 47 3.27 -9.56 -7.14
C PHE A 47 3.08 -10.39 -5.87
N TYR A 48 2.07 -10.01 -5.08
CA TYR A 48 1.63 -10.80 -3.95
C TYR A 48 0.12 -10.84 -3.94
N PHE A 49 -0.44 -12.03 -4.08
CA PHE A 49 -1.88 -12.23 -4.14
C PHE A 49 -2.38 -12.82 -2.82
N ILE A 50 -3.31 -12.12 -2.18
CA ILE A 50 -4.05 -12.62 -1.02
C ILE A 50 -5.45 -12.96 -1.51
N PRO A 51 -5.79 -14.25 -1.68
CA PRO A 51 -7.15 -14.66 -2.03
C PRO A 51 -8.09 -14.49 -0.83
N ALA A 52 -9.38 -14.30 -1.08
CA ALA A 52 -10.40 -14.25 -0.02
C ALA A 52 -10.49 -15.56 0.77
N GLN A 53 -10.08 -16.67 0.16
CA GLN A 53 -9.98 -17.99 0.80
C GLN A 53 -8.76 -18.75 0.26
N GLY A 54 -8.08 -19.49 1.14
CA GLY A 54 -6.91 -20.27 0.78
C GLY A 54 -5.60 -19.58 1.08
N GLN A 55 -4.51 -20.10 0.52
CA GLN A 55 -3.16 -19.60 0.82
C GLN A 55 -2.78 -18.46 -0.14
N PRO A 56 -2.10 -17.43 0.36
CA PRO A 56 -1.50 -16.39 -0.48
C PRO A 56 -0.42 -16.95 -1.40
N ALA A 57 -0.06 -16.15 -2.39
CA ALA A 57 1.01 -16.49 -3.33
C ALA A 57 1.85 -15.27 -3.69
N ALA A 58 3.17 -15.43 -3.59
CA ALA A 58 4.16 -14.50 -4.12
C ALA A 58 4.55 -14.89 -5.55
N LEU A 59 4.75 -13.91 -6.41
CA LEU A 59 5.32 -14.08 -7.74
C LEU A 59 6.50 -13.12 -7.87
N VAL A 60 7.72 -13.64 -7.91
CA VAL A 60 8.97 -12.88 -7.82
C VAL A 60 9.92 -13.22 -8.96
N SER A 61 10.79 -12.27 -9.29
CA SER A 61 11.85 -12.50 -10.27
C SER A 61 12.93 -13.45 -9.73
N ALA A 62 13.48 -14.32 -10.57
CA ALA A 62 14.59 -15.19 -10.21
C ALA A 62 15.84 -14.42 -9.74
N VAL A 63 16.02 -13.17 -10.17
CA VAL A 63 17.12 -12.29 -9.74
C VAL A 63 16.96 -11.86 -8.28
N GLU A 64 15.73 -11.75 -7.78
CA GLU A 64 15.40 -11.31 -6.43
C GLU A 64 14.39 -12.26 -5.78
N SER A 65 14.61 -13.56 -5.86
CA SER A 65 13.67 -14.59 -5.41
C SER A 65 13.39 -14.60 -3.91
N HIS A 66 14.23 -13.93 -3.11
CA HIS A 66 14.10 -13.83 -1.65
C HIS A 66 13.18 -12.70 -1.17
N VAL A 67 12.79 -11.80 -2.06
CA VAL A 67 12.16 -10.49 -1.73
C VAL A 67 10.91 -10.62 -0.85
N LEU A 68 10.06 -11.58 -1.09
CA LEU A 68 8.83 -11.80 -0.33
C LEU A 68 8.89 -13.05 0.57
N GLY A 69 10.08 -13.60 0.80
CA GLY A 69 10.25 -14.90 1.48
C GLY A 69 9.79 -14.96 2.94
N ALA A 70 9.59 -13.81 3.59
CA ALA A 70 9.03 -13.73 4.94
C ALA A 70 7.48 -13.74 4.96
N LEU A 71 6.84 -13.60 3.80
CA LEU A 71 5.38 -13.61 3.71
C LEU A 71 4.85 -15.05 3.61
N PRO A 72 3.66 -15.32 4.17
CA PRO A 72 3.05 -16.65 4.09
C PRO A 72 2.62 -17.01 2.68
N GLY A 73 2.50 -18.33 2.42
CA GLY A 73 1.98 -18.86 1.18
C GLY A 73 3.06 -19.45 0.27
N GLN A 74 2.70 -19.72 -0.97
CA GLN A 74 3.63 -20.24 -1.98
C GLN A 74 4.43 -19.13 -2.64
N CYS A 75 5.63 -19.47 -3.10
CA CYS A 75 6.47 -18.55 -3.87
C CYS A 75 6.68 -19.13 -5.29
N LEU A 76 6.21 -18.38 -6.28
CA LEU A 76 6.42 -18.65 -7.69
C LEU A 76 7.54 -17.76 -8.22
N VAL A 77 8.46 -18.34 -8.97
CA VAL A 77 9.62 -17.64 -9.49
C VAL A 77 9.55 -17.58 -11.01
N PHE A 78 9.70 -16.39 -11.59
CA PHE A 78 9.76 -16.21 -13.03
C PHE A 78 11.15 -15.74 -13.50
N ARG A 79 11.56 -16.15 -14.67
CA ARG A 79 12.79 -15.74 -15.36
C ARG A 79 12.50 -14.83 -16.55
N THR A 80 11.38 -15.08 -17.21
CA THR A 80 10.96 -14.34 -18.41
C THR A 80 9.62 -13.63 -18.17
N TRP A 81 9.32 -12.64 -19.00
CA TRP A 81 8.04 -11.95 -18.91
C TRP A 81 6.86 -12.86 -19.28
N GLN A 82 7.08 -13.86 -20.16
CA GLN A 82 6.09 -14.88 -20.53
C GLN A 82 5.75 -15.77 -19.34
N GLU A 83 6.76 -16.23 -18.58
CA GLU A 83 6.57 -17.01 -17.35
C GLU A 83 5.81 -16.18 -16.30
N MET A 84 6.17 -14.90 -16.15
CA MET A 84 5.47 -13.99 -15.23
C MET A 84 3.98 -13.89 -15.58
N GLN A 85 3.64 -13.68 -16.85
CA GLN A 85 2.25 -13.59 -17.30
C GLN A 85 1.51 -14.91 -17.09
N ALA A 86 2.12 -16.05 -17.45
CA ALA A 86 1.50 -17.37 -17.29
C ALA A 86 1.22 -17.68 -15.79
N HIS A 87 2.17 -17.39 -14.92
CA HIS A 87 1.97 -17.56 -13.47
C HIS A 87 0.89 -16.63 -12.92
N LEU A 88 0.91 -15.36 -13.32
CA LEU A 88 -0.09 -14.38 -12.88
C LEU A 88 -1.49 -14.77 -13.34
N GLN A 89 -1.64 -15.18 -14.60
CA GLN A 89 -2.91 -15.68 -15.13
C GLN A 89 -3.39 -16.93 -14.38
N SER A 90 -2.47 -17.85 -14.06
CA SER A 90 -2.79 -19.06 -13.28
C SER A 90 -3.25 -18.73 -11.86
N LEU A 91 -2.61 -17.76 -11.19
CA LEU A 91 -2.98 -17.30 -9.85
C LEU A 91 -4.39 -16.69 -9.83
N LEU A 92 -4.75 -15.97 -10.88
CA LEU A 92 -6.03 -15.25 -10.97
C LEU A 92 -7.14 -16.06 -11.65
N ARG A 93 -6.88 -17.30 -12.07
CA ARG A 93 -7.76 -18.12 -12.91
C ARG A 93 -9.19 -18.28 -12.36
N THR A 94 -9.35 -18.32 -11.05
CA THR A 94 -10.67 -18.49 -10.39
C THR A 94 -11.24 -17.18 -9.85
N SER A 95 -10.53 -16.07 -10.05
CA SER A 95 -10.95 -14.76 -9.60
C SER A 95 -11.74 -14.06 -10.69
N THR A 96 -12.84 -13.43 -10.31
CA THR A 96 -13.67 -12.58 -11.17
C THR A 96 -13.51 -11.11 -10.83
N ARG A 97 -13.28 -10.81 -9.54
CA ARG A 97 -13.17 -9.43 -9.04
C ARG A 97 -12.11 -9.33 -7.94
N ILE A 98 -11.10 -8.51 -8.17
CA ILE A 98 -9.99 -8.31 -7.24
C ILE A 98 -9.72 -6.84 -6.97
N ALA A 99 -9.11 -6.55 -5.81
CA ALA A 99 -8.61 -5.22 -5.48
C ALA A 99 -7.16 -5.05 -5.90
N MET A 100 -6.80 -3.85 -6.37
CA MET A 100 -5.42 -3.39 -6.58
C MET A 100 -5.30 -1.91 -6.18
N GLU A 101 -4.07 -1.42 -5.95
CA GLU A 101 -3.78 -0.01 -5.67
C GLU A 101 -3.98 0.84 -6.94
N TYR A 102 -5.22 0.97 -7.32
CA TYR A 102 -5.71 1.67 -8.49
C TYR A 102 -6.80 2.65 -8.11
N SER A 103 -6.77 3.83 -8.71
CA SER A 103 -7.81 4.85 -8.52
C SER A 103 -8.54 5.11 -9.82
N PRO A 104 -9.81 4.69 -9.96
CA PRO A 104 -10.62 4.99 -11.13
C PRO A 104 -10.66 6.49 -11.39
N MET A 105 -10.48 6.91 -12.65
CA MET A 105 -10.45 8.32 -13.05
C MET A 105 -9.47 9.18 -12.26
N ASN A 106 -8.48 8.56 -11.59
CA ASN A 106 -7.50 9.23 -10.72
C ASN A 106 -8.14 10.10 -9.62
N ALA A 107 -9.33 9.70 -9.14
CA ALA A 107 -10.08 10.46 -8.12
C ALA A 107 -9.30 10.60 -6.80
N ILE A 108 -8.46 9.60 -6.46
CA ILE A 108 -7.58 9.60 -5.28
C ILE A 108 -6.16 9.28 -5.75
N PRO A 109 -5.34 10.28 -6.11
CA PRO A 109 -4.01 10.06 -6.70
C PRO A 109 -3.08 9.18 -5.82
N TYR A 110 -3.20 9.27 -4.50
CA TYR A 110 -2.41 8.48 -3.55
C TYR A 110 -2.62 6.97 -3.69
N MET A 111 -3.78 6.55 -4.21
CA MET A 111 -4.12 5.15 -4.45
C MET A 111 -3.65 4.63 -5.81
N SER A 112 -3.21 5.50 -6.70
CA SER A 112 -2.77 5.13 -8.05
C SER A 112 -1.29 4.71 -8.00
N ARG A 113 -1.04 3.46 -7.60
CA ARG A 113 0.31 2.88 -7.43
C ARG A 113 0.65 1.81 -8.45
N VAL A 114 -0.35 1.28 -9.12
CA VAL A 114 -0.20 0.31 -10.21
C VAL A 114 -0.20 1.07 -11.53
N ASP A 115 0.79 0.81 -12.38
CA ASP A 115 0.86 1.41 -13.71
C ASP A 115 -0.24 0.88 -14.65
N ALA A 116 -0.57 1.69 -15.66
CA ALA A 116 -1.66 1.37 -16.59
C ALA A 116 -1.44 0.04 -17.32
N GLY A 117 -0.20 -0.24 -17.74
CA GLY A 117 0.12 -1.49 -18.46
C GLY A 117 -0.07 -2.73 -17.59
N THR A 118 0.24 -2.66 -16.30
CA THR A 118 -0.03 -3.75 -15.35
C THR A 118 -1.54 -3.94 -15.14
N LEU A 119 -2.32 -2.87 -15.06
CA LEU A 119 -3.79 -2.96 -14.99
C LEU A 119 -4.39 -3.58 -16.25
N GLU A 120 -3.93 -3.16 -17.42
CA GLU A 120 -4.35 -3.71 -18.71
C GLU A 120 -4.03 -5.21 -18.78
N LEU A 121 -2.84 -5.62 -18.36
CA LEU A 121 -2.43 -7.02 -18.29
C LEU A 121 -3.38 -7.84 -17.41
N VAL A 122 -3.65 -7.39 -16.18
CA VAL A 122 -4.53 -8.13 -15.24
C VAL A 122 -5.95 -8.20 -15.80
N ARG A 123 -6.48 -7.11 -16.35
CA ARG A 123 -7.81 -7.07 -16.97
C ARG A 123 -7.92 -7.96 -18.20
N SER A 124 -6.82 -8.13 -18.95
CA SER A 124 -6.78 -9.03 -20.13
C SER A 124 -7.02 -10.50 -19.77
N PHE A 125 -6.86 -10.89 -18.50
CA PHE A 125 -7.19 -12.22 -18.00
C PHE A 125 -8.69 -12.40 -17.67
N GLY A 126 -9.52 -11.40 -17.96
CA GLY A 126 -10.97 -11.43 -17.69
C GLY A 126 -11.35 -11.07 -16.25
N VAL A 127 -10.44 -10.47 -15.49
CA VAL A 127 -10.65 -10.10 -14.08
C VAL A 127 -11.07 -8.63 -13.98
N ASP A 128 -12.16 -8.36 -13.25
CA ASP A 128 -12.55 -7.00 -12.87
C ASP A 128 -11.63 -6.48 -11.77
N VAL A 129 -10.93 -5.38 -12.06
CA VAL A 129 -10.01 -4.74 -11.10
C VAL A 129 -10.67 -3.51 -10.51
N VAL A 130 -10.87 -3.54 -9.19
CA VAL A 130 -11.42 -2.44 -8.41
C VAL A 130 -10.35 -1.79 -7.52
N SER A 131 -10.65 -0.59 -7.02
CA SER A 131 -9.76 0.12 -6.10
C SER A 131 -9.64 -0.58 -4.75
N SER A 132 -8.43 -0.71 -4.24
CA SER A 132 -8.17 -1.18 -2.87
C SER A 132 -8.26 -0.07 -1.80
N ALA A 133 -8.83 1.11 -2.11
CA ALA A 133 -8.80 2.26 -1.20
C ALA A 133 -9.34 1.96 0.20
N ASN A 134 -10.48 1.27 0.31
CA ASN A 134 -11.07 0.90 1.60
C ASN A 134 -10.17 -0.08 2.38
N LEU A 135 -9.59 -1.05 1.67
CA LEU A 135 -8.65 -2.02 2.26
C LEU A 135 -7.37 -1.34 2.74
N ALA A 136 -6.80 -0.46 1.91
CA ALA A 136 -5.62 0.30 2.25
C ALA A 136 -5.84 1.21 3.48
N GLN A 137 -6.99 1.87 3.55
CA GLN A 137 -7.37 2.66 4.71
C GLN A 137 -7.51 1.79 5.96
N ARG A 138 -8.17 0.64 5.84
CA ARG A 138 -8.41 -0.26 6.98
C ARG A 138 -7.14 -0.92 7.50
N PHE A 139 -6.22 -1.34 6.64
CA PHE A 139 -5.05 -2.13 7.02
C PHE A 139 -3.74 -1.34 6.99
N GLY A 140 -3.68 -0.21 6.28
CA GLY A 140 -2.50 0.62 6.16
C GLY A 140 -2.56 1.92 6.99
N ALA A 141 -3.75 2.51 7.19
CA ALA A 141 -3.86 3.81 7.86
C ALA A 141 -4.18 3.73 9.36
N GLN A 142 -4.24 2.55 9.95
CA GLN A 142 -4.45 2.40 11.39
C GLN A 142 -3.17 2.73 12.17
N LEU A 143 -3.29 3.66 13.11
CA LEU A 143 -2.22 3.96 14.03
C LEU A 143 -2.21 2.97 15.19
N SER A 144 -1.05 2.45 15.55
CA SER A 144 -0.85 1.74 16.81
C SER A 144 -1.05 2.68 18.00
N GLU A 145 -1.24 2.13 19.18
CA GLU A 145 -1.39 2.93 20.42
C GLU A 145 -0.17 3.83 20.67
N ALA A 146 1.04 3.32 20.42
CA ALA A 146 2.27 4.10 20.50
C ALA A 146 2.33 5.23 19.47
N GLN A 147 1.90 4.98 18.23
CA GLN A 147 1.82 6.01 17.21
C GLN A 147 0.76 7.06 17.52
N MET A 148 -0.38 6.64 18.08
CA MET A 148 -1.43 7.57 18.53
C MET A 148 -0.92 8.48 19.65
N GLU A 149 -0.18 7.95 20.64
CA GLU A 149 0.39 8.78 21.70
C GLU A 149 1.47 9.73 21.16
N SER A 150 2.34 9.26 20.29
CA SER A 150 3.30 10.12 19.58
C SER A 150 2.62 11.24 18.80
N HIS A 151 1.51 10.94 18.13
CA HIS A 151 0.72 11.93 17.40
C HIS A 151 0.10 12.97 18.33
N ARG A 152 -0.45 12.56 19.47
CA ARG A 152 -0.98 13.48 20.48
C ARG A 152 0.10 14.38 21.06
N GLU A 153 1.27 13.83 21.35
CA GLU A 153 2.41 14.63 21.86
C GLU A 153 2.90 15.64 20.80
N ALA A 154 3.00 15.24 19.54
CA ALA A 154 3.33 16.17 18.45
C ALA A 154 2.30 17.31 18.37
N GLY A 155 1.01 17.00 18.49
CA GLY A 155 -0.06 18.01 18.53
C GLY A 155 0.09 18.99 19.70
N ARG A 156 0.37 18.50 20.90
CA ARG A 156 0.62 19.37 22.08
C ARG A 156 1.80 20.32 21.84
N ARG A 157 2.91 19.82 21.31
CA ARG A 157 4.11 20.64 21.01
C ARG A 157 3.84 21.67 19.93
N LEU A 158 3.10 21.34 18.91
CA LEU A 158 2.74 22.25 17.81
C LEU A 158 1.85 23.39 18.31
N ILE A 159 0.87 23.07 19.16
CA ILE A 159 0.00 24.10 19.79
C ILE A 159 0.84 25.02 20.69
N ALA A 160 1.69 24.48 21.53
CA ALA A 160 2.55 25.27 22.42
C ALA A 160 3.50 26.19 21.62
N ALA A 161 4.12 25.69 20.56
CA ALA A 161 4.97 26.48 19.67
C ALA A 161 4.20 27.63 19.01
N LYS A 162 3.00 27.34 18.49
CA LYS A 162 2.09 28.36 17.94
C LYS A 162 1.75 29.42 18.98
N ASP A 163 1.33 29.02 20.18
CA ASP A 163 0.95 29.96 21.23
C ASP A 163 2.13 30.85 21.66
N THR A 164 3.34 30.30 21.79
CA THR A 164 4.56 31.04 22.05
C THR A 164 4.86 32.05 20.95
N LEU A 165 4.75 31.63 19.66
CA LEU A 165 4.97 32.53 18.53
C LEU A 165 3.98 33.70 18.55
N PHE A 166 2.69 33.43 18.70
CA PHE A 166 1.68 34.49 18.72
C PHE A 166 1.82 35.44 19.92
N ALA A 167 2.25 34.95 21.09
CA ALA A 167 2.56 35.79 22.24
C ALA A 167 3.74 36.72 21.94
N SER A 168 4.84 36.19 21.38
CA SER A 168 6.01 36.98 20.96
C SER A 168 5.63 38.07 19.95
N LEU A 169 4.91 37.67 18.88
CA LEU A 169 4.45 38.64 17.87
C LEU A 169 3.57 39.76 18.46
N SER A 170 2.68 39.42 19.40
CA SER A 170 1.85 40.40 20.08
C SER A 170 2.68 41.39 20.90
N ASP A 171 3.71 40.93 21.58
CA ASP A 171 4.59 41.75 22.40
C ASP A 171 5.48 42.66 21.53
N ASP A 172 6.00 42.12 20.41
CA ASP A 172 6.78 42.87 19.43
C ASP A 172 5.94 44.00 18.79
N LEU A 173 4.70 43.71 18.38
CA LEU A 173 3.78 44.69 17.84
C LEU A 173 3.43 45.81 18.85
N ARG A 174 3.20 45.44 20.15
CA ARG A 174 2.96 46.44 21.21
C ARG A 174 4.17 47.31 21.47
N SER A 175 5.36 46.77 21.27
CA SER A 175 6.64 47.47 21.47
C SER A 175 7.02 48.31 20.24
N GLY A 176 6.23 48.33 19.18
CA GLY A 176 6.47 49.10 17.94
C GLY A 176 7.55 48.50 17.05
N VAL A 177 7.89 47.22 17.23
CA VAL A 177 8.82 46.51 16.33
C VAL A 177 8.13 46.24 15.01
N SER A 178 8.77 46.62 13.89
CA SER A 178 8.31 46.24 12.56
C SER A 178 8.61 44.78 12.31
N LEU A 179 7.58 44.03 11.93
CA LEU A 179 7.72 42.59 11.62
C LEU A 179 7.82 42.47 10.09
N ASP A 180 8.92 41.94 9.60
CA ASP A 180 9.10 41.56 8.19
C ASP A 180 8.84 40.05 8.05
N GLU A 181 8.45 39.61 6.82
CA GLU A 181 8.25 38.18 6.50
C GLU A 181 9.56 37.41 6.60
#